data_4b470e6bd572d36d4859fe5e443f30ea
#
_entry.id   4b470e6bd572d36d4859fe5e443f30ea
#
_cell.length_a   1.000
_cell.length_b   1.000
_cell.length_c   1.000
_cell.angle_alpha   90.00
_cell.angle_beta   90.00
_cell.angle_gamma   90.00
#
_symmetry.space_group_name_H-M   'P 1'
#
loop_
_entity.id
_entity.type
_entity.pdbx_description
1 polymer ?
#
loop_
_entity_poly.entity_id
_entity_poly.type
_entity_poly.pdbx_seq_one_letter_code
_entity_poly.pdbx_strand_id
1 'polypeptide(L)'
;MPIYSSDLKDPYKLSRSRIENFCRCKKCFYLEEKMGISRPSQFPFNLNNAVDELLKIEFDNYRGTEENHPLITKNGIDAKPFEHPEIENWRTRNKGIGFLDIETNLFFYGLVDDVWISTINEKLILVDYKATSKKGEVSLDAPWQISYKRQIEIYQWLFRKNGFDVEDISYFVYCNGRRDKPFFNNTLEFKTKIISYRGNTDWIDPVTREIKKILDNDTIPNADSECEYCRYLTKANL
;
A
#
# COMPACT_ATOMS: atom_id res chain seq x y z
N MET A 1 17.10 9.14 -5.27
CA MET A 1 16.76 8.16 -6.31
C MET A 1 17.14 8.74 -7.66
N PRO A 2 17.44 7.93 -8.67
CA PRO A 2 17.72 8.45 -10.00
C PRO A 2 16.49 9.16 -10.54
N ILE A 3 16.73 10.24 -11.30
CA ILE A 3 15.70 10.97 -12.04
C ILE A 3 15.39 10.18 -13.31
N TYR A 4 14.12 10.15 -13.73
CA TYR A 4 13.73 9.49 -14.97
C TYR A 4 14.34 10.18 -16.19
N SER A 5 14.90 9.38 -17.10
CA SER A 5 15.26 9.77 -18.46
C SER A 5 14.78 8.70 -19.44
N SER A 6 14.31 9.11 -20.62
CA SER A 6 13.94 8.18 -21.69
C SER A 6 15.11 7.31 -22.18
N ASP A 7 16.35 7.74 -21.95
CA ASP A 7 17.58 7.07 -22.39
C ASP A 7 18.09 6.03 -21.38
N LEU A 8 17.36 5.82 -20.25
CA LEU A 8 17.74 4.82 -19.26
C LEU A 8 17.68 3.41 -19.88
N LYS A 9 18.82 2.72 -19.82
CA LYS A 9 18.91 1.31 -20.25
C LYS A 9 18.29 0.37 -19.22
N ASP A 10 18.51 0.65 -17.94
CA ASP A 10 17.94 -0.12 -16.84
C ASP A 10 16.50 0.30 -16.57
N PRO A 11 15.63 -0.65 -16.18
CA PRO A 11 14.24 -0.33 -15.84
C PRO A 11 14.12 0.73 -14.76
N TYR A 12 13.29 1.73 -14.99
CA TYR A 12 13.02 2.76 -13.99
C TYR A 12 12.07 2.24 -12.93
N LYS A 13 12.47 2.36 -11.66
CA LYS A 13 11.75 1.76 -10.53
C LYS A 13 10.69 2.70 -9.95
N LEU A 14 9.46 2.24 -9.92
CA LEU A 14 8.31 2.94 -9.36
C LEU A 14 7.68 2.13 -8.24
N SER A 15 7.77 2.63 -7.02
CA SER A 15 7.08 2.02 -5.88
C SER A 15 5.57 2.24 -5.93
N ARG A 16 4.80 1.43 -5.22
CA ARG A 16 3.38 1.65 -4.99
C ARG A 16 3.05 3.10 -4.59
N SER A 17 3.87 3.68 -3.73
CA SER A 17 3.66 5.06 -3.29
C SER A 17 3.81 6.09 -4.42
N ARG A 18 4.66 5.83 -5.41
CA ARG A 18 4.83 6.69 -6.58
C ARG A 18 3.66 6.56 -7.55
N ILE A 19 3.10 5.35 -7.72
CA ILE A 19 1.84 5.16 -8.45
C ILE A 19 0.72 5.96 -7.77
N GLU A 20 0.60 5.90 -6.44
CA GLU A 20 -0.36 6.72 -5.69
C GLU A 20 -0.12 8.22 -5.86
N ASN A 21 1.14 8.67 -5.87
CA ASN A 21 1.48 10.07 -6.15
C ASN A 21 1.01 10.52 -7.53
N PHE A 22 1.14 9.66 -8.54
CA PHE A 22 0.62 9.90 -9.88
C PHE A 22 -0.91 10.05 -9.87
N CYS A 23 -1.61 9.11 -9.23
CA CYS A 23 -3.06 9.15 -9.11
C CYS A 23 -3.58 10.39 -8.37
N ARG A 24 -2.80 10.92 -7.43
CA ARG A 24 -3.18 12.13 -6.68
C ARG A 24 -2.89 13.43 -7.42
N CYS A 25 -1.79 13.51 -8.16
CA CYS A 25 -1.47 14.71 -8.94
C CYS A 25 -0.33 14.42 -9.92
N LYS A 26 -0.65 14.40 -11.21
CA LYS A 26 0.32 14.14 -12.28
C LYS A 26 1.45 15.18 -12.32
N LYS A 27 1.16 16.46 -12.04
CA LYS A 27 2.18 17.52 -11.96
C LYS A 27 3.18 17.21 -10.84
N CYS A 28 2.72 16.93 -9.62
CA CYS A 28 3.62 16.61 -8.52
C CYS A 28 4.45 15.35 -8.79
N PHE A 29 3.86 14.32 -9.39
CA PHE A 29 4.57 13.12 -9.82
C PHE A 29 5.68 13.45 -10.83
N TYR A 30 5.36 14.21 -11.88
CA TYR A 30 6.33 14.63 -12.88
C TYR A 30 7.50 15.43 -12.29
N LEU A 31 7.20 16.41 -11.41
CA LEU A 31 8.23 17.20 -10.73
C LEU A 31 9.17 16.30 -9.91
N GLU A 32 8.63 15.30 -9.21
CA GLU A 32 9.43 14.38 -8.39
C GLU A 32 10.26 13.42 -9.25
N GLU A 33 9.64 12.75 -10.23
CA GLU A 33 10.29 11.67 -10.98
C GLU A 33 11.21 12.17 -12.09
N LYS A 34 10.84 13.24 -12.77
CA LYS A 34 11.58 13.75 -13.94
C LYS A 34 12.44 14.99 -13.65
N MET A 35 12.05 15.81 -12.67
CA MET A 35 12.78 17.03 -12.33
C MET A 35 13.52 16.95 -10.98
N GLY A 36 13.36 15.88 -10.21
CA GLY A 36 14.00 15.71 -8.90
C GLY A 36 13.47 16.66 -7.81
N ILE A 37 12.32 17.31 -8.04
CA ILE A 37 11.69 18.23 -7.10
C ILE A 37 10.70 17.48 -6.23
N SER A 38 11.17 16.98 -5.11
CA SER A 38 10.35 16.20 -4.17
C SER A 38 9.47 17.09 -3.29
N ARG A 39 8.28 16.58 -2.96
CA ARG A 39 7.45 17.18 -1.92
C ARG A 39 8.16 17.16 -0.56
N PRO A 40 7.87 18.12 0.34
CA PRO A 40 8.41 18.08 1.70
C PRO A 40 8.12 16.74 2.37
N SER A 41 9.14 16.19 3.04
CA SER A 41 8.99 14.94 3.79
C SER A 41 8.04 15.12 4.98
N GLN A 42 7.23 14.12 5.24
CA GLN A 42 6.40 14.06 6.44
C GLN A 42 7.16 13.35 7.57
N PHE A 43 6.78 13.66 8.82
CA PHE A 43 7.32 12.94 9.97
C PHE A 43 6.86 11.47 9.97
N PRO A 44 7.74 10.54 10.37
CA PRO A 44 7.36 9.14 10.45
C PRO A 44 6.35 8.88 11.58
N PHE A 45 5.40 8.00 11.33
CA PHE A 45 4.42 7.54 12.32
C PHE A 45 4.98 6.35 13.13
N ASN A 46 5.98 6.60 13.98
CA ASN A 46 6.75 5.54 14.67
C ASN A 46 5.88 4.59 15.50
N LEU A 47 4.84 5.09 16.16
CA LEU A 47 3.94 4.23 16.93
C LEU A 47 3.14 3.27 16.02
N ASN A 48 2.74 3.74 14.84
CA ASN A 48 2.06 2.89 13.86
C ASN A 48 3.00 1.82 13.31
N ASN A 49 4.28 2.14 13.11
CA ASN A 49 5.29 1.17 12.68
C ASN A 49 5.48 0.08 13.74
N ALA A 50 5.52 0.43 15.03
CA ALA A 50 5.61 -0.54 16.11
C ALA A 50 4.41 -1.49 16.15
N VAL A 51 3.18 -0.98 15.92
CA VAL A 51 1.98 -1.84 15.82
C VAL A 51 2.07 -2.78 14.61
N ASP A 52 2.53 -2.29 13.47
CA ASP A 52 2.73 -3.09 12.26
C ASP A 52 3.75 -4.22 12.49
N GLU A 53 4.89 -3.91 13.09
CA GLU A 53 5.92 -4.90 13.43
C GLU A 53 5.40 -5.97 14.39
N LEU A 54 4.68 -5.58 15.43
CA LEU A 54 4.10 -6.52 16.40
C LEU A 54 3.03 -7.41 15.78
N LEU A 55 2.18 -6.88 14.90
CA LEU A 55 1.20 -7.68 14.16
C LEU A 55 1.89 -8.72 13.26
N LYS A 56 2.95 -8.34 12.54
CA LYS A 56 3.72 -9.29 11.73
C LYS A 56 4.24 -10.45 12.58
N ILE A 57 4.87 -10.16 13.72
CA ILE A 57 5.36 -11.18 14.65
C ILE A 57 4.21 -12.07 15.15
N GLU A 58 3.07 -11.47 15.52
CA GLU A 58 1.92 -12.19 16.05
C GLU A 58 1.33 -13.16 14.99
N PHE A 59 1.10 -12.71 13.76
CA PHE A 59 0.58 -13.56 12.69
C PHE A 59 1.61 -14.60 12.23
N ASP A 60 2.89 -14.32 12.27
CA ASP A 60 3.95 -15.26 11.91
C ASP A 60 4.05 -16.46 12.85
N ASN A 61 3.62 -16.33 14.11
CA ASN A 61 3.54 -17.46 15.05
C ASN A 61 2.54 -18.53 14.62
N TYR A 62 1.61 -18.19 13.69
CA TYR A 62 0.62 -19.12 13.15
C TYR A 62 0.93 -19.57 11.72
N ARG A 63 2.01 -19.02 11.12
CA ARG A 63 2.42 -19.33 9.75
C ARG A 63 3.05 -20.71 9.68
N GLY A 64 2.58 -21.55 8.74
CA GLY A 64 3.05 -22.94 8.60
C GLY A 64 2.59 -23.88 9.71
N THR A 65 1.68 -23.46 10.59
CA THR A 65 1.13 -24.30 11.66
C THR A 65 -0.29 -24.80 11.30
N GLU A 66 -0.77 -25.78 12.06
CA GLU A 66 -2.16 -26.26 11.95
C GLU A 66 -3.15 -25.31 12.63
N GLU A 67 -2.69 -24.56 13.64
CA GLU A 67 -3.51 -23.58 14.37
C GLU A 67 -3.70 -22.32 13.54
N ASN A 68 -4.92 -21.75 13.59
CA ASN A 68 -5.18 -20.48 12.93
C ASN A 68 -5.15 -19.31 13.93
N HIS A 69 -4.79 -18.16 13.45
CA HIS A 69 -4.77 -16.94 14.28
C HIS A 69 -6.17 -16.64 14.86
N PRO A 70 -6.30 -16.42 16.20
CA PRO A 70 -7.59 -16.24 16.84
C PRO A 70 -8.44 -15.12 16.25
N LEU A 71 -7.82 -14.07 15.75
CA LEU A 71 -8.52 -12.95 15.11
C LEU A 71 -9.19 -13.38 13.80
N ILE A 72 -8.55 -14.23 12.99
CA ILE A 72 -9.11 -14.79 11.75
C ILE A 72 -10.31 -15.67 12.10
N THR A 73 -10.13 -16.63 13.01
CA THR A 73 -11.17 -17.55 13.44
C THR A 73 -12.39 -16.83 14.06
N LYS A 74 -12.16 -15.86 14.93
CA LYS A 74 -13.23 -15.07 15.58
C LYS A 74 -14.07 -14.28 14.57
N ASN A 75 -13.48 -13.87 13.45
CA ASN A 75 -14.21 -13.15 12.40
C ASN A 75 -14.82 -14.08 11.34
N GLY A 76 -14.74 -15.42 11.50
CA GLY A 76 -15.30 -16.40 10.56
C GLY A 76 -14.70 -16.30 9.16
N ILE A 77 -13.40 -16.02 9.08
CA ILE A 77 -12.68 -15.88 7.80
C ILE A 77 -12.03 -17.23 7.47
N ASP A 78 -12.37 -17.79 6.32
CA ASP A 78 -11.82 -19.05 5.82
C ASP A 78 -10.44 -18.84 5.19
N ALA A 79 -9.48 -18.46 6.01
CA ALA A 79 -8.11 -18.18 5.61
C ALA A 79 -7.13 -18.49 6.74
N LYS A 80 -5.85 -18.60 6.41
CA LYS A 80 -4.73 -18.68 7.36
C LYS A 80 -3.51 -17.91 6.84
N PRO A 81 -2.55 -17.53 7.69
CA PRO A 81 -1.31 -16.91 7.25
C PRO A 81 -0.57 -17.79 6.24
N PHE A 82 -0.22 -17.23 5.08
CA PHE A 82 0.40 -17.96 3.98
C PHE A 82 1.87 -18.20 4.23
N GLU A 83 2.30 -19.46 4.24
CA GLU A 83 3.71 -19.83 4.32
C GLU A 83 4.35 -19.81 2.93
N HIS A 84 5.40 -18.99 2.76
CA HIS A 84 6.14 -18.92 1.50
C HIS A 84 7.59 -18.47 1.76
N PRO A 85 8.61 -19.02 1.05
CA PRO A 85 10.02 -18.64 1.24
C PRO A 85 10.30 -17.15 1.02
N GLU A 86 9.52 -16.49 0.16
CA GLU A 86 9.69 -15.09 -0.18
C GLU A 86 8.92 -14.11 0.72
N ILE A 87 8.17 -14.57 1.73
CA ILE A 87 7.32 -13.69 2.55
C ILE A 87 8.12 -12.54 3.17
N GLU A 88 9.29 -12.83 3.70
CA GLU A 88 10.17 -11.83 4.29
C GLU A 88 10.74 -10.85 3.24
N ASN A 89 11.00 -11.33 2.03
CA ASN A 89 11.44 -10.47 0.94
C ASN A 89 10.32 -9.52 0.49
N TRP A 90 9.06 -9.98 0.45
CA TRP A 90 7.92 -9.15 0.08
C TRP A 90 7.62 -8.03 1.08
N ARG A 91 8.03 -8.21 2.34
CA ARG A 91 7.87 -7.24 3.45
C ARG A 91 9.05 -6.30 3.62
N THR A 92 10.24 -6.72 3.15
CA THR A 92 11.49 -6.02 3.44
C THR A 92 11.72 -4.84 2.52
N ARG A 93 12.12 -3.70 3.10
CA ARG A 93 12.53 -2.51 2.37
C ARG A 93 13.66 -2.83 1.37
N ASN A 94 13.57 -2.27 0.16
CA ASN A 94 14.48 -2.48 -0.97
C ASN A 94 14.35 -3.83 -1.70
N LYS A 95 13.47 -4.72 -1.25
CA LYS A 95 13.08 -5.94 -1.97
C LYS A 95 11.63 -5.79 -2.45
N GLY A 96 10.67 -6.26 -1.67
CA GLY A 96 9.26 -6.22 -2.04
C GLY A 96 8.90 -7.23 -3.14
N ILE A 97 7.62 -7.24 -3.52
CA ILE A 97 7.18 -7.91 -4.73
C ILE A 97 7.21 -6.92 -5.88
N GLY A 98 7.77 -7.31 -7.03
CA GLY A 98 7.93 -6.42 -8.17
C GLY A 98 7.55 -7.08 -9.48
N PHE A 99 7.23 -6.26 -10.47
CA PHE A 99 6.92 -6.65 -11.84
C PHE A 99 7.60 -5.72 -12.83
N LEU A 100 8.33 -6.29 -13.78
CA LEU A 100 8.91 -5.57 -14.90
C LEU A 100 7.90 -5.54 -16.06
N ASP A 101 7.42 -4.36 -16.38
CA ASP A 101 6.68 -4.14 -17.61
C ASP A 101 7.69 -3.87 -18.75
N ILE A 102 7.86 -4.88 -19.60
CA ILE A 102 8.82 -4.87 -20.71
C ILE A 102 8.46 -3.81 -21.75
N GLU A 103 7.16 -3.55 -21.99
CA GLU A 103 6.70 -2.57 -22.97
C GLU A 103 7.09 -1.15 -22.60
N THR A 104 7.00 -0.83 -21.31
CA THR A 104 7.29 0.52 -20.81
C THR A 104 8.71 0.68 -20.25
N ASN A 105 9.45 -0.40 -20.05
CA ASN A 105 10.72 -0.44 -19.32
C ASN A 105 10.60 0.15 -17.91
N LEU A 106 9.44 -0.05 -17.25
CA LEU A 106 9.18 0.37 -15.87
C LEU A 106 9.12 -0.85 -14.96
N PHE A 107 9.77 -0.76 -13.81
CA PHE A 107 9.71 -1.79 -12.77
C PHE A 107 8.83 -1.31 -11.62
N PHE A 108 7.65 -1.90 -11.48
CA PHE A 108 6.69 -1.60 -10.41
C PHE A 108 6.93 -2.51 -9.22
N TYR A 109 6.91 -1.97 -8.01
CA TYR A 109 7.09 -2.77 -6.80
C TYR A 109 6.32 -2.24 -5.60
N GLY A 110 6.06 -3.13 -4.64
CA GLY A 110 5.41 -2.82 -3.39
C GLY A 110 5.87 -3.70 -2.23
N LEU A 111 5.64 -3.21 -1.02
CA LEU A 111 5.90 -3.92 0.23
C LEU A 111 4.55 -4.24 0.84
N VAL A 112 4.26 -5.53 1.01
CA VAL A 112 3.02 -5.97 1.66
C VAL A 112 3.23 -6.10 3.17
N ASP A 113 2.17 -5.92 3.93
CA ASP A 113 2.24 -6.16 5.37
C ASP A 113 2.04 -7.65 5.65
N ASP A 114 1.04 -8.28 5.00
CA ASP A 114 0.84 -9.72 5.11
C ASP A 114 0.12 -10.33 3.90
N VAL A 115 0.23 -11.65 3.79
CA VAL A 115 -0.49 -12.48 2.82
C VAL A 115 -1.09 -13.67 3.56
N TRP A 116 -2.39 -13.87 3.36
CA TRP A 116 -3.08 -15.07 3.82
C TRP A 116 -3.42 -15.95 2.61
N ILE A 117 -3.78 -17.20 2.88
CA ILE A 117 -4.29 -18.15 1.89
C ILE A 117 -5.69 -18.58 2.27
N SER A 118 -6.60 -18.58 1.31
CA SER A 118 -7.95 -19.10 1.50
C SER A 118 -7.91 -20.60 1.74
N THR A 119 -8.61 -21.07 2.78
CA THR A 119 -8.74 -22.52 3.07
C THR A 119 -9.80 -23.19 2.20
N ILE A 120 -10.56 -22.43 1.39
CA ILE A 120 -11.60 -22.95 0.51
C ILE A 120 -11.05 -23.27 -0.89
N ASN A 121 -10.23 -22.36 -1.47
CA ASN A 121 -9.83 -22.42 -2.87
C ASN A 121 -8.34 -22.15 -3.11
N GLU A 122 -7.55 -22.06 -2.05
CA GLU A 122 -6.09 -21.86 -2.06
C GLU A 122 -5.61 -20.56 -2.72
N LYS A 123 -6.52 -19.60 -2.97
CA LYS A 123 -6.14 -18.28 -3.48
C LYS A 123 -5.50 -17.42 -2.42
N LEU A 124 -4.56 -16.58 -2.84
CA LEU A 124 -3.90 -15.64 -1.95
C LEU A 124 -4.82 -14.45 -1.64
N ILE A 125 -4.77 -14.01 -0.40
CA ILE A 125 -5.54 -12.89 0.13
C ILE A 125 -4.55 -11.84 0.64
N LEU A 126 -4.58 -10.63 0.07
CA LEU A 126 -3.70 -9.55 0.51
C LEU A 126 -4.25 -8.92 1.78
N VAL A 127 -3.36 -8.66 2.72
CA VAL A 127 -3.71 -8.09 4.03
C VAL A 127 -2.82 -6.88 4.30
N ASP A 128 -3.43 -5.84 4.84
CA ASP A 128 -2.75 -4.60 5.13
C ASP A 128 -3.08 -4.16 6.57
N TYR A 129 -2.04 -3.82 7.34
CA TYR A 129 -2.16 -3.45 8.74
C TYR A 129 -2.30 -1.94 8.88
N LYS A 130 -3.28 -1.50 9.65
CA LYS A 130 -3.53 -0.08 9.89
C LYS A 130 -3.65 0.22 11.37
N ALA A 131 -2.88 1.19 11.84
CA ALA A 131 -3.00 1.71 13.19
C ALA A 131 -3.51 3.14 13.18
N THR A 132 -4.41 3.46 14.10
CA THR A 132 -4.97 4.80 14.30
C THR A 132 -5.39 4.99 15.75
N SER A 133 -5.77 6.21 16.09
CA SER A 133 -6.49 6.51 17.34
C SER A 133 -7.56 7.55 17.04
N LYS A 134 -8.75 7.07 16.67
CA LYS A 134 -9.91 7.96 16.40
C LYS A 134 -11.08 7.65 17.32
N LYS A 135 -11.94 8.64 17.56
CA LYS A 135 -13.22 8.41 18.24
C LYS A 135 -14.15 7.64 17.29
N GLY A 136 -14.87 6.67 17.83
CA GLY A 136 -15.84 5.87 17.10
C GLY A 136 -15.23 4.70 16.31
N GLU A 137 -16.04 4.09 15.48
CA GLU A 137 -15.68 2.91 14.71
C GLU A 137 -14.76 3.24 13.53
N VAL A 138 -13.86 2.30 13.22
CA VAL A 138 -13.02 2.37 12.04
C VAL A 138 -13.78 1.88 10.80
N SER A 139 -13.58 2.57 9.68
CA SER A 139 -14.15 2.22 8.37
C SER A 139 -13.19 2.59 7.26
N LEU A 140 -13.54 2.30 6.00
CA LEU A 140 -12.80 2.67 4.79
C LEU A 140 -13.56 3.71 3.93
N ASP A 141 -14.49 4.48 4.54
CA ASP A 141 -15.43 5.32 3.80
C ASP A 141 -14.97 6.77 3.66
N ALA A 142 -13.95 7.19 4.40
CA ALA A 142 -13.44 8.55 4.26
C ALA A 142 -12.77 8.76 2.89
N PRO A 143 -12.97 9.92 2.23
CA PRO A 143 -12.44 10.16 0.88
C PRO A 143 -10.93 9.94 0.75
N TRP A 144 -10.15 10.29 1.77
CA TRP A 144 -8.70 10.11 1.78
C TRP A 144 -8.26 8.63 1.85
N GLN A 145 -9.15 7.72 2.30
CA GLN A 145 -8.87 6.29 2.40
C GLN A 145 -8.89 5.58 1.05
N ILE A 146 -9.21 6.28 -0.03
CA ILE A 146 -9.02 5.78 -1.40
C ILE A 146 -7.56 5.35 -1.63
N SER A 147 -6.59 6.00 -0.98
CA SER A 147 -5.18 5.62 -1.06
C SER A 147 -4.90 4.24 -0.44
N TYR A 148 -5.65 3.82 0.58
CA TYR A 148 -5.55 2.47 1.15
C TYR A 148 -6.14 1.43 0.21
N LYS A 149 -7.28 1.74 -0.41
CA LYS A 149 -7.92 0.87 -1.41
C LYS A 149 -6.99 0.64 -2.60
N ARG A 150 -6.45 1.70 -3.19
CA ARG A 150 -5.46 1.61 -4.27
C ARG A 150 -4.19 0.85 -3.86
N GLN A 151 -3.75 1.00 -2.61
CA GLN A 151 -2.60 0.28 -2.08
C GLN A 151 -2.80 -1.23 -2.18
N ILE A 152 -3.92 -1.73 -1.68
CA ILE A 152 -4.20 -3.16 -1.68
C ILE A 152 -4.45 -3.68 -3.10
N GLU A 153 -5.11 -2.90 -3.96
CA GLU A 153 -5.34 -3.24 -5.36
C GLU A 153 -4.03 -3.34 -6.16
N ILE A 154 -3.07 -2.43 -5.92
CA ILE A 154 -1.74 -2.53 -6.52
C ILE A 154 -1.02 -3.81 -6.07
N TYR A 155 -1.17 -4.20 -4.80
CA TYR A 155 -0.60 -5.45 -4.32
C TYR A 155 -1.28 -6.67 -4.98
N GLN A 156 -2.61 -6.71 -5.07
CA GLN A 156 -3.32 -7.77 -5.81
C GLN A 156 -2.82 -7.86 -7.26
N TRP A 157 -2.67 -6.73 -7.94
CA TRP A 157 -2.15 -6.66 -9.30
C TRP A 157 -0.71 -7.19 -9.40
N LEU A 158 0.19 -6.76 -8.50
CA LEU A 158 1.58 -7.25 -8.48
C LEU A 158 1.66 -8.76 -8.29
N PHE A 159 0.88 -9.33 -7.37
CA PHE A 159 0.86 -10.77 -7.15
C PHE A 159 0.32 -11.51 -8.39
N ARG A 160 -0.76 -11.03 -9.01
CA ARG A 160 -1.30 -11.60 -10.26
C ARG A 160 -0.29 -11.53 -11.41
N LYS A 161 0.44 -10.42 -11.55
CA LYS A 161 1.51 -10.28 -12.56
C LYS A 161 2.68 -11.23 -12.32
N ASN A 162 2.88 -11.72 -11.11
CA ASN A 162 3.85 -12.75 -10.75
C ASN A 162 3.27 -14.18 -10.82
N GLY A 163 2.07 -14.36 -11.35
CA GLY A 163 1.45 -15.66 -11.60
C GLY A 163 0.73 -16.29 -10.41
N PHE A 164 0.54 -15.56 -9.32
CA PHE A 164 -0.26 -16.04 -8.20
C PHE A 164 -1.75 -15.91 -8.48
N ASP A 165 -2.52 -16.90 -8.02
CA ASP A 165 -3.98 -16.79 -8.00
C ASP A 165 -4.40 -16.01 -6.74
N VAL A 166 -5.06 -14.87 -6.93
CA VAL A 166 -5.33 -13.89 -5.88
C VAL A 166 -6.82 -13.59 -5.81
N GLU A 167 -7.38 -13.66 -4.60
CA GLU A 167 -8.76 -13.25 -4.33
C GLU A 167 -8.99 -11.77 -4.63
N ASP A 168 -10.20 -11.42 -5.05
CA ASP A 168 -10.62 -10.03 -5.13
C ASP A 168 -10.83 -9.41 -3.76
N ILE A 169 -11.18 -10.25 -2.77
CA ILE A 169 -11.34 -9.81 -1.39
C ILE A 169 -9.98 -9.78 -0.70
N SER A 170 -9.73 -8.66 -0.05
CA SER A 170 -8.57 -8.40 0.82
C SER A 170 -9.05 -7.94 2.18
N TYR A 171 -8.17 -7.92 3.17
CA TYR A 171 -8.51 -7.50 4.51
C TYR A 171 -7.60 -6.40 5.03
N PHE A 172 -8.20 -5.45 5.76
CA PHE A 172 -7.48 -4.50 6.60
C PHE A 172 -7.61 -4.92 8.05
N VAL A 173 -6.50 -5.23 8.70
CA VAL A 173 -6.44 -5.43 10.15
C VAL A 173 -6.25 -4.06 10.78
N TYR A 174 -7.31 -3.51 11.32
CA TYR A 174 -7.35 -2.13 11.78
C TYR A 174 -7.27 -2.05 13.31
N CYS A 175 -6.15 -1.57 13.84
CA CYS A 175 -5.90 -1.36 15.25
C CYS A 175 -6.23 0.08 15.65
N ASN A 176 -7.28 0.29 16.45
CA ASN A 176 -7.69 1.61 16.93
C ASN A 176 -7.31 1.78 18.40
N GLY A 177 -6.33 2.63 18.69
CA GLY A 177 -5.88 2.95 20.04
C GLY A 177 -6.98 3.63 20.83
N ARG A 178 -7.31 3.08 21.98
CA ARG A 178 -8.38 3.55 22.86
C ARG A 178 -7.98 4.83 23.58
N ARG A 179 -8.82 5.87 23.50
CA ARG A 179 -8.66 7.15 24.19
C ARG A 179 -9.70 7.40 25.29
N ASP A 180 -10.54 6.40 25.51
CA ASP A 180 -11.66 6.45 26.47
C ASP A 180 -11.29 5.84 27.84
N LYS A 181 -10.01 5.54 28.06
CA LYS A 181 -9.52 5.05 29.34
C LYS A 181 -9.28 6.21 30.30
N PRO A 182 -9.57 6.03 31.60
CA PRO A 182 -9.41 7.09 32.61
C PRO A 182 -7.95 7.47 32.86
N PHE A 183 -7.01 6.54 32.61
CA PHE A 183 -5.56 6.72 32.86
C PHE A 183 -4.74 6.10 31.73
N PHE A 184 -3.59 6.68 31.46
CA PHE A 184 -2.60 6.11 30.53
C PHE A 184 -1.91 4.88 31.14
N ASN A 185 -1.42 4.97 32.38
CA ASN A 185 -0.76 3.91 33.14
C ASN A 185 0.29 3.13 32.32
N ASN A 186 1.06 3.84 31.51
CA ASN A 186 2.08 3.31 30.57
C ASN A 186 1.55 2.24 29.58
N THR A 187 0.24 2.21 29.32
CA THR A 187 -0.41 1.22 28.44
C THR A 187 -1.37 1.89 27.47
N LEU A 188 -1.23 1.57 26.19
CA LEU A 188 -2.20 1.92 25.16
C LEU A 188 -2.91 0.65 24.67
N GLU A 189 -4.19 0.51 25.02
CA GLU A 189 -5.01 -0.59 24.56
C GLU A 189 -5.54 -0.33 23.15
N PHE A 190 -5.64 -1.37 22.34
CA PHE A 190 -6.21 -1.30 21.00
C PHE A 190 -7.51 -2.10 20.90
N LYS A 191 -8.48 -1.56 20.14
CA LYS A 191 -9.62 -2.29 19.62
C LYS A 191 -9.28 -2.68 18.19
N THR A 192 -9.10 -3.97 17.94
CA THR A 192 -8.77 -4.47 16.61
C THR A 192 -10.04 -4.91 15.88
N LYS A 193 -10.16 -4.53 14.60
CA LYS A 193 -11.25 -4.90 13.70
C LYS A 193 -10.68 -5.34 12.36
N ILE A 194 -11.22 -6.42 11.79
CA ILE A 194 -10.94 -6.79 10.41
C ILE A 194 -12.01 -6.16 9.52
N ILE A 195 -11.60 -5.49 8.46
CA ILE A 195 -12.48 -4.89 7.46
C ILE A 195 -12.18 -5.54 6.11
N SER A 196 -13.17 -6.20 5.52
CA SER A 196 -13.05 -6.75 4.16
C SER A 196 -13.18 -5.64 3.12
N TYR A 197 -12.45 -5.80 2.03
CA TYR A 197 -12.52 -4.91 0.88
C TYR A 197 -12.41 -5.73 -0.40
N ARG A 198 -13.35 -5.54 -1.33
CA ARG A 198 -13.26 -6.10 -2.68
C ARG A 198 -12.55 -5.10 -3.58
N GLY A 199 -11.33 -5.46 -3.99
CA GLY A 199 -10.53 -4.64 -4.90
C GLY A 199 -10.92 -4.80 -6.36
N ASN A 200 -10.57 -3.79 -7.14
CA ASN A 200 -10.60 -3.82 -8.61
C ASN A 200 -9.24 -3.38 -9.15
N THR A 201 -8.59 -4.23 -9.94
CA THR A 201 -7.26 -3.95 -10.49
C THR A 201 -7.28 -3.44 -11.94
N ASP A 202 -8.43 -3.33 -12.58
CA ASP A 202 -8.58 -2.98 -14.01
C ASP A 202 -8.03 -1.59 -14.37
N TRP A 203 -7.99 -0.69 -13.39
CA TRP A 203 -7.48 0.67 -13.57
C TRP A 203 -5.95 0.75 -13.64
N ILE A 204 -5.21 -0.29 -13.19
CA ILE A 204 -3.77 -0.20 -12.99
C ILE A 204 -3.01 -0.24 -14.31
N ASP A 205 -3.27 -1.21 -15.19
CA ASP A 205 -2.60 -1.30 -16.49
C ASP A 205 -2.81 -0.04 -17.36
N PRO A 206 -4.00 0.58 -17.44
CA PRO A 206 -4.16 1.89 -18.08
C PRO A 206 -3.30 2.98 -17.43
N VAL A 207 -3.22 3.00 -16.10
CA VAL A 207 -2.43 4.01 -15.37
C VAL A 207 -0.93 3.81 -15.58
N THR A 208 -0.42 2.57 -15.62
CA THR A 208 1.01 2.31 -15.90
C THR A 208 1.42 2.81 -17.28
N ARG A 209 0.59 2.64 -18.29
CA ARG A 209 0.80 3.20 -19.64
C ARG A 209 0.74 4.73 -19.65
N GLU A 210 -0.17 5.32 -18.90
CA GLU A 210 -0.25 6.78 -18.77
C GLU A 210 0.95 7.36 -18.04
N ILE A 211 1.45 6.70 -17.00
CA ILE A 211 2.70 7.04 -16.31
C ILE A 211 3.84 7.13 -17.33
N LYS A 212 4.03 6.11 -18.14
CA LYS A 212 5.08 6.09 -19.16
C LYS A 212 4.94 7.26 -20.13
N LYS A 213 3.73 7.47 -20.67
CA LYS A 213 3.46 8.60 -21.58
C LYS A 213 3.80 9.97 -20.97
N ILE A 214 3.52 10.16 -19.68
CA ILE A 214 3.81 11.42 -18.99
C ILE A 214 5.31 11.55 -18.73
N LEU A 215 5.99 10.49 -18.37
CA LEU A 215 7.44 10.51 -18.15
C LEU A 215 8.23 10.78 -19.44
N ASP A 216 7.76 10.27 -20.58
CA ASP A 216 8.40 10.50 -21.88
C ASP A 216 8.13 11.90 -22.45
N ASN A 217 7.13 12.61 -21.93
CA ASN A 217 6.79 13.95 -22.39
C ASN A 217 7.66 15.00 -21.67
N ASP A 218 8.06 16.06 -22.41
CA ASP A 218 8.82 17.19 -21.86
C ASP A 218 7.95 18.31 -21.33
N THR A 219 6.62 18.18 -21.46
CA THR A 219 5.66 19.16 -20.96
C THR A 219 5.18 18.81 -19.56
N ILE A 220 5.33 19.74 -18.62
CA ILE A 220 4.82 19.58 -17.26
C ILE A 220 3.28 19.45 -17.30
N PRO A 221 2.71 18.37 -16.74
CA PRO A 221 1.27 18.21 -16.70
C PRO A 221 0.55 19.27 -15.86
N ASN A 222 -0.73 19.48 -16.11
CA ASN A 222 -1.56 20.31 -15.27
C ASN A 222 -1.66 19.73 -13.84
N ALA A 223 -1.74 20.62 -12.87
CA ALA A 223 -2.01 20.24 -11.48
C ALA A 223 -3.42 19.69 -11.35
N ASP A 224 -3.58 18.71 -10.46
CA ASP A 224 -4.90 18.33 -9.97
C ASP A 224 -5.51 19.46 -9.14
N SER A 225 -6.80 19.76 -9.32
CA SER A 225 -7.50 20.86 -8.64
C SER A 225 -7.52 20.67 -7.12
N GLU A 226 -7.54 19.43 -6.65
CA GLU A 226 -7.57 19.10 -5.22
C GLU A 226 -6.17 18.94 -4.61
N CYS A 227 -5.10 19.10 -5.40
CA CYS A 227 -3.74 18.96 -4.91
C CYS A 227 -3.35 20.13 -3.98
N GLU A 228 -3.24 19.85 -2.70
CA GLU A 228 -2.90 20.86 -1.68
C GLU A 228 -1.53 21.50 -1.91
N TYR A 229 -0.54 20.71 -2.35
CA TYR A 229 0.80 21.24 -2.66
C TYR A 229 0.78 22.22 -3.82
N CYS A 230 0.08 21.88 -4.91
CA CYS A 230 -0.04 22.79 -6.06
C CYS A 230 -0.84 24.04 -5.70
N ARG A 231 -1.92 23.89 -4.92
CA ARG A 231 -2.70 25.05 -4.43
C ARG A 231 -1.87 25.98 -3.54
N TYR A 232 -1.03 25.39 -2.66
CA TYR A 232 -0.12 26.19 -1.82
C TYR A 232 0.86 27.00 -2.68
N LEU A 233 1.55 26.34 -3.63
CA LEU A 233 2.51 27.02 -4.52
C LEU A 233 1.85 28.15 -5.32
N THR A 234 0.67 27.91 -5.88
CA THR A 234 -0.07 28.94 -6.64
C THR A 234 -0.45 30.12 -5.74
N LYS A 235 -0.91 29.88 -4.50
CA LYS A 235 -1.27 30.96 -3.57
C LYS A 235 -0.05 31.73 -3.04
N ALA A 236 1.10 31.09 -2.96
CA ALA A 236 2.37 31.70 -2.56
C ALA A 236 3.06 32.47 -3.70
N ASN A 237 2.48 32.50 -4.91
CA ASN A 237 3.05 33.07 -6.13
C ASN A 237 4.41 32.46 -6.52
N LEU A 238 4.55 31.16 -6.31
CA LEU A 238 5.76 30.37 -6.64
C LEU A 238 5.50 29.43 -7.82
#